data_42c5e46b7f866659f1b2c247e6e9b867
#
_entry.id   42c5e46b7f866659f1b2c247e6e9b867
#
_cell.length_a   1.000
_cell.length_b   1.000
_cell.length_c   1.000
_cell.angle_alpha   90.00
_cell.angle_beta   90.00
_cell.angle_gamma   90.00
#
_symmetry.space_group_name_H-M   'P 1'
#
loop_
_entity.id
_entity.type
_entity.pdbx_description
1 polymer ?
#
loop_
_entity_poly.entity_id
_entity_poly.type
_entity_poly.pdbx_seq_one_letter_code
_entity_poly.pdbx_strand_id
1 'polypeptide(L)'
;MTTRLSPTDLAPEFSLPVAGGGTISSSDLAGERAIVYFYPAASTPGCTTQACDFRDSLASLQGAGFTVVGISPDPVARLESFVTSESLTFPLASDEDKSVATAFGAYGEKKLYGKVVTGIIRSTFVIDAEGRIELAQYNVRATGHVAKLRRDLGIDAA
;
A
#
# COMPACT_ATOMS: atom_id res chain seq x y z
N MET A 1 -3.33 7.78 -19.71
CA MET A 1 -2.63 8.70 -18.81
C MET A 1 -3.10 8.46 -17.38
N THR A 2 -2.16 8.24 -16.47
CA THR A 2 -2.48 7.95 -15.09
C THR A 2 -2.77 9.23 -14.32
N THR A 3 -3.92 9.29 -13.67
CA THR A 3 -4.32 10.46 -12.90
C THR A 3 -4.05 10.21 -11.42
N ARG A 4 -3.33 11.11 -10.78
CA ARG A 4 -3.07 11.04 -9.35
C ARG A 4 -4.30 11.45 -8.56
N LEU A 5 -4.48 10.80 -7.42
CA LEU A 5 -5.57 11.13 -6.50
C LEU A 5 -5.14 12.23 -5.53
N SER A 6 -6.13 12.97 -5.07
CA SER A 6 -5.92 14.06 -4.11
C SER A 6 -6.86 13.87 -2.92
N PRO A 7 -6.56 14.49 -1.77
CA PRO A 7 -7.49 14.46 -0.64
C PRO A 7 -8.89 14.88 -1.05
N THR A 8 -9.88 14.23 -0.51
CA THR A 8 -11.32 14.33 -0.78
C THR A 8 -11.81 13.59 -2.02
N ASP A 9 -10.92 13.13 -2.91
CA ASP A 9 -11.33 12.28 -4.03
C ASP A 9 -11.89 10.96 -3.50
N LEU A 10 -12.86 10.37 -4.21
CA LEU A 10 -13.29 9.02 -3.89
C LEU A 10 -12.18 8.04 -4.26
N ALA A 11 -11.86 7.12 -3.34
CA ALA A 11 -10.91 6.06 -3.62
C ALA A 11 -11.51 5.10 -4.65
N PRO A 12 -10.72 4.63 -5.63
CA PRO A 12 -11.20 3.62 -6.58
C PRO A 12 -11.64 2.34 -5.88
N GLU A 13 -12.71 1.73 -6.36
CA GLU A 13 -13.14 0.44 -5.87
C GLU A 13 -12.21 -0.66 -6.37
N PHE A 14 -12.01 -1.68 -5.55
CA PHE A 14 -11.19 -2.82 -5.94
C PHE A 14 -11.63 -4.08 -5.21
N SER A 15 -11.25 -5.23 -5.79
CA SER A 15 -11.37 -6.54 -5.15
C SER A 15 -10.22 -7.40 -5.65
N LEU A 16 -9.35 -7.83 -4.77
CA LEU A 16 -8.12 -8.54 -5.11
C LEU A 16 -7.92 -9.79 -4.26
N PRO A 17 -7.32 -10.85 -4.82
CA PRO A 17 -6.95 -12.02 -4.03
C PRO A 17 -5.81 -11.66 -3.09
N VAL A 18 -5.78 -12.30 -1.92
CA VAL A 18 -4.76 -12.04 -0.89
C VAL A 18 -3.96 -13.31 -0.58
N ALA A 19 -2.76 -13.11 -0.06
CA ALA A 19 -1.95 -14.19 0.46
C ALA A 19 -2.70 -14.90 1.59
N GLY A 20 -2.67 -16.21 1.59
CA GLY A 20 -3.38 -17.02 2.59
C GLY A 20 -4.78 -17.43 2.19
N GLY A 21 -5.26 -16.98 1.04
CA GLY A 21 -6.58 -17.33 0.50
C GLY A 21 -7.61 -16.23 0.70
N GLY A 22 -8.68 -16.28 -0.08
CA GLY A 22 -9.74 -15.28 -0.04
C GLY A 22 -9.43 -14.03 -0.83
N THR A 23 -10.21 -13.00 -0.60
CA THR A 23 -10.08 -11.71 -1.29
C THR A 23 -10.22 -10.57 -0.29
N ILE A 24 -9.70 -9.40 -0.66
CA ILE A 24 -9.97 -8.15 0.05
C ILE A 24 -10.53 -7.15 -0.96
N SER A 25 -11.54 -6.40 -0.55
CA SER A 25 -12.17 -5.41 -1.41
C SER A 25 -12.31 -4.08 -0.68
N SER A 26 -12.57 -3.03 -1.46
CA SER A 26 -12.83 -1.71 -0.88
C SER A 26 -14.04 -1.72 0.04
N SER A 27 -15.04 -2.58 -0.22
CA SER A 27 -16.20 -2.70 0.67
C SER A 27 -15.83 -3.28 2.03
N ASP A 28 -14.79 -4.12 2.10
CA ASP A 28 -14.30 -4.66 3.39
C ASP A 28 -13.66 -3.57 4.25
N LEU A 29 -13.21 -2.49 3.66
CA LEU A 29 -12.57 -1.37 4.33
C LEU A 29 -13.55 -0.26 4.68
N ALA A 30 -14.80 -0.34 4.21
CA ALA A 30 -15.81 0.68 4.47
C ALA A 30 -16.08 0.80 5.98
N GLY A 31 -16.19 2.03 6.46
CA GLY A 31 -16.41 2.29 7.88
C GLY A 31 -15.15 2.33 8.72
N GLU A 32 -13.98 2.11 8.11
CA GLU A 32 -12.69 2.12 8.79
C GLU A 32 -11.70 3.00 8.03
N ARG A 33 -10.72 3.54 8.74
CA ARG A 33 -9.60 4.22 8.09
C ARG A 33 -8.59 3.17 7.66
N ALA A 34 -8.18 3.22 6.39
CA ALA A 34 -7.29 2.22 5.82
C ALA A 34 -6.04 2.87 5.24
N ILE A 35 -4.90 2.22 5.46
CA ILE A 35 -3.64 2.57 4.80
C ILE A 35 -3.47 1.53 3.70
N VAL A 36 -3.49 1.97 2.44
CA VAL A 36 -3.29 1.12 1.27
C VAL A 36 -2.00 1.58 0.61
N TYR A 37 -1.01 0.67 0.51
CA TYR A 37 0.24 1.06 -0.12
C TYR A 37 0.58 0.12 -1.27
N PHE A 38 1.21 0.70 -2.30
CA PHE A 38 1.62 -0.02 -3.51
C PHE A 38 3.13 -0.12 -3.54
N TYR A 39 3.64 -1.31 -3.83
CA TYR A 39 5.08 -1.57 -3.93
C TYR A 39 5.36 -2.44 -5.15
N PRO A 40 6.57 -2.30 -5.76
CA PRO A 40 6.82 -2.92 -7.06
C PRO A 40 7.04 -4.43 -7.05
N ALA A 41 7.65 -4.99 -6.00
CA ALA A 41 7.93 -6.44 -6.00
C ALA A 41 8.23 -6.97 -4.61
N ALA A 42 7.56 -8.07 -4.26
CA ALA A 42 7.80 -8.78 -3.01
C ALA A 42 9.24 -9.30 -2.96
N SER A 43 9.77 -9.42 -1.73
CA SER A 43 11.09 -9.99 -1.45
C SER A 43 12.28 -9.20 -2.02
N THR A 44 12.07 -7.98 -2.50
CA THR A 44 13.16 -7.07 -2.83
C THR A 44 13.57 -6.28 -1.58
N PRO A 45 14.83 -5.78 -1.50
CA PRO A 45 15.30 -5.12 -0.26
C PRO A 45 14.43 -3.95 0.20
N GLY A 46 14.08 -3.03 -0.69
CA GLY A 46 13.26 -1.87 -0.32
C GLY A 46 11.87 -2.26 0.12
N CYS A 47 11.22 -3.18 -0.61
CA CYS A 47 9.87 -3.63 -0.28
C CYS A 47 9.85 -4.43 1.02
N THR A 48 10.91 -5.20 1.28
CA THR A 48 11.07 -5.93 2.54
C THR A 48 11.19 -4.94 3.71
N THR A 49 12.03 -3.91 3.58
CA THR A 49 12.18 -2.87 4.61
C THR A 49 10.84 -2.22 4.91
N GLN A 50 10.10 -1.80 3.88
CA GLN A 50 8.82 -1.14 4.05
C GLN A 50 7.79 -2.06 4.72
N ALA A 51 7.70 -3.32 4.27
CA ALA A 51 6.77 -4.28 4.83
C ALA A 51 7.07 -4.59 6.30
N CYS A 52 8.35 -4.76 6.64
CA CYS A 52 8.76 -5.01 8.02
C CYS A 52 8.48 -3.80 8.91
N ASP A 53 8.68 -2.59 8.41
CA ASP A 53 8.37 -1.37 9.16
C ASP A 53 6.86 -1.27 9.43
N PHE A 54 6.00 -1.62 8.46
CA PHE A 54 4.56 -1.69 8.69
C PHE A 54 4.21 -2.79 9.69
N ARG A 55 4.83 -3.97 9.56
CA ARG A 55 4.62 -5.06 10.52
C ARG A 55 4.95 -4.62 11.94
N ASP A 56 6.08 -3.97 12.13
CA ASP A 56 6.54 -3.55 13.46
C ASP A 56 5.69 -2.40 14.01
N SER A 57 5.03 -1.63 13.15
CA SER A 57 4.16 -0.52 13.54
C SER A 57 2.68 -0.91 13.61
N LEU A 58 2.34 -2.15 13.25
CA LEU A 58 0.94 -2.54 13.05
C LEU A 58 0.07 -2.35 14.28
N ALA A 59 0.56 -2.73 15.46
CA ALA A 59 -0.20 -2.57 16.71
C ALA A 59 -0.53 -1.10 16.97
N SER A 60 0.43 -0.19 16.76
CA SER A 60 0.21 1.25 16.91
C SER A 60 -0.79 1.79 15.90
N LEU A 61 -0.69 1.33 14.64
CA LEU A 61 -1.59 1.76 13.58
C LEU A 61 -3.01 1.26 13.83
N GLN A 62 -3.18 0.00 14.21
CA GLN A 62 -4.48 -0.57 14.54
C GLN A 62 -5.08 0.10 15.79
N GLY A 63 -4.25 0.38 16.78
CA GLY A 63 -4.68 1.11 17.97
C GLY A 63 -5.16 2.52 17.69
N ALA A 64 -4.69 3.11 16.60
CA ALA A 64 -5.13 4.43 16.12
C ALA A 64 -6.32 4.34 15.15
N GLY A 65 -6.83 3.14 14.88
CA GLY A 65 -8.01 2.93 14.05
C GLY A 65 -7.73 2.67 12.58
N PHE A 66 -6.49 2.32 12.23
CA PHE A 66 -6.11 2.06 10.84
C PHE A 66 -5.99 0.57 10.53
N THR A 67 -6.45 0.19 9.34
CA THR A 67 -6.19 -1.12 8.74
C THR A 67 -5.11 -0.93 7.67
N VAL A 68 -4.18 -1.88 7.53
CA VAL A 68 -3.08 -1.80 6.57
C VAL A 68 -3.24 -2.88 5.50
N VAL A 69 -3.12 -2.49 4.23
CA VAL A 69 -3.15 -3.42 3.09
C VAL A 69 -1.99 -3.07 2.16
N GLY A 70 -1.16 -4.05 1.82
CA GLY A 70 -0.11 -3.89 0.81
C GLY A 70 -0.56 -4.50 -0.51
N ILE A 71 -0.28 -3.81 -1.62
CA ILE A 71 -0.68 -4.26 -2.96
C ILE A 71 0.53 -4.24 -3.88
N SER A 72 0.74 -5.34 -4.60
CA SER A 72 1.80 -5.45 -5.60
C SER A 72 1.32 -6.26 -6.80
N PRO A 73 2.03 -6.21 -7.94
CA PRO A 73 1.67 -7.05 -9.09
C PRO A 73 2.16 -8.49 -8.98
N ASP A 74 2.72 -8.89 -7.85
CA ASP A 74 3.17 -10.26 -7.66
C ASP A 74 1.99 -11.24 -7.59
N PRO A 75 2.16 -12.48 -8.07
CA PRO A 75 1.12 -13.51 -7.90
C PRO A 75 0.98 -13.89 -6.41
N VAL A 76 -0.19 -14.41 -6.06
CA VAL A 76 -0.52 -14.78 -4.67
C VAL A 76 0.53 -15.70 -4.06
N ALA A 77 1.03 -16.69 -4.83
CA ALA A 77 2.04 -17.62 -4.31
C ALA A 77 3.31 -16.90 -3.84
N ARG A 78 3.74 -15.88 -4.57
CA ARG A 78 4.91 -15.08 -4.17
C ARG A 78 4.62 -14.25 -2.93
N LEU A 79 3.42 -13.71 -2.82
CA LEU A 79 3.00 -12.97 -1.63
C LEU A 79 2.91 -13.87 -0.41
N GLU A 80 2.47 -15.11 -0.56
CA GLU A 80 2.44 -16.08 0.53
C GLU A 80 3.85 -16.38 1.04
N SER A 81 4.81 -16.54 0.13
CA SER A 81 6.22 -16.71 0.52
C SER A 81 6.76 -15.51 1.27
N PHE A 82 6.41 -14.32 0.82
CA PHE A 82 6.83 -13.07 1.45
C PHE A 82 6.25 -12.93 2.86
N VAL A 83 4.96 -13.21 3.02
CA VAL A 83 4.29 -13.20 4.33
C VAL A 83 5.00 -14.16 5.29
N THR A 84 5.32 -15.38 4.82
CA THR A 84 5.96 -16.39 5.65
C THR A 84 7.39 -15.98 6.02
N SER A 85 8.18 -15.54 5.04
CA SER A 85 9.59 -15.23 5.28
C SER A 85 9.79 -14.03 6.20
N GLU A 86 8.89 -13.04 6.14
CA GLU A 86 9.00 -11.82 6.93
C GLU A 86 8.00 -11.76 8.10
N SER A 87 7.25 -12.81 8.33
CA SER A 87 6.24 -12.88 9.40
C SER A 87 5.26 -11.71 9.36
N LEU A 88 4.76 -11.38 8.16
CA LEU A 88 3.84 -10.27 7.99
C LEU A 88 2.47 -10.61 8.55
N THR A 89 1.84 -9.66 9.23
CA THR A 89 0.57 -9.87 9.94
C THR A 89 -0.56 -9.02 9.39
N PHE A 90 -0.36 -8.40 8.24
CA PHE A 90 -1.40 -7.65 7.54
C PHE A 90 -1.59 -8.20 6.12
N PRO A 91 -2.75 -7.95 5.47
CA PRO A 91 -3.03 -8.51 4.15
C PRO A 91 -2.10 -7.99 3.07
N LEU A 92 -1.65 -8.90 2.20
CA LEU A 92 -0.95 -8.55 0.95
C LEU A 92 -1.84 -9.01 -0.20
N ALA A 93 -2.23 -8.07 -1.04
CA ALA A 93 -3.13 -8.32 -2.16
C ALA A 93 -2.37 -8.34 -3.48
N SER A 94 -2.82 -9.19 -4.40
CA SER A 94 -2.21 -9.40 -5.71
C SER A 94 -2.97 -8.64 -6.79
N ASP A 95 -2.29 -7.69 -7.44
CA ASP A 95 -2.82 -6.88 -8.55
C ASP A 95 -2.00 -7.20 -9.80
N GLU A 96 -2.09 -8.45 -10.27
CA GLU A 96 -1.22 -8.95 -11.34
C GLU A 96 -1.33 -8.14 -12.64
N ASP A 97 -2.51 -7.68 -12.99
CA ASP A 97 -2.74 -6.88 -14.21
C ASP A 97 -2.52 -5.38 -14.00
N LYS A 98 -2.19 -4.96 -12.77
CA LYS A 98 -1.91 -3.57 -12.41
C LYS A 98 -3.10 -2.62 -12.61
N SER A 99 -4.31 -3.16 -12.70
CA SER A 99 -5.52 -2.34 -12.90
C SER A 99 -5.82 -1.45 -11.70
N VAL A 100 -5.66 -1.99 -10.49
CA VAL A 100 -5.89 -1.23 -9.25
C VAL A 100 -4.81 -0.17 -9.08
N ALA A 101 -3.55 -0.52 -9.30
CA ALA A 101 -2.46 0.45 -9.25
C ALA A 101 -2.69 1.61 -10.23
N THR A 102 -3.13 1.29 -11.44
CA THR A 102 -3.44 2.30 -12.46
C THR A 102 -4.58 3.21 -11.99
N ALA A 103 -5.65 2.63 -11.43
CA ALA A 103 -6.77 3.40 -10.93
C ALA A 103 -6.38 4.36 -9.81
N PHE A 104 -5.42 3.97 -8.97
CA PHE A 104 -4.92 4.82 -7.89
C PHE A 104 -3.84 5.81 -8.35
N GLY A 105 -3.42 5.77 -9.61
CA GLY A 105 -2.33 6.61 -10.10
C GLY A 105 -0.94 6.13 -9.71
N ALA A 106 -0.83 4.88 -9.26
CA ALA A 106 0.42 4.31 -8.76
C ALA A 106 1.14 3.45 -9.79
N TYR A 107 0.80 3.59 -11.07
CA TYR A 107 1.45 2.89 -12.18
C TYR A 107 1.69 3.88 -13.30
N GLY A 108 2.91 3.91 -13.84
CA GLY A 108 3.25 4.79 -14.93
C GLY A 108 4.75 4.95 -15.08
N GLU A 109 5.17 6.03 -15.71
CA GLU A 109 6.58 6.32 -15.92
C GLU A 109 7.24 6.80 -14.63
N LYS A 110 8.42 6.29 -14.37
CA LYS A 110 9.24 6.72 -13.22
C LYS A 110 10.70 6.70 -13.63
N LYS A 111 11.52 7.49 -12.93
CA LYS A 111 12.97 7.48 -13.14
C LYS A 111 13.64 6.49 -12.20
N LEU A 112 14.51 5.67 -12.76
CA LEU A 112 15.28 4.69 -12.00
C LEU A 112 16.70 4.69 -12.57
N TYR A 113 17.67 5.09 -11.76
CA TYR A 113 19.08 5.20 -12.15
C TYR A 113 19.26 6.04 -13.41
N GLY A 114 18.56 7.18 -13.50
CA GLY A 114 18.66 8.08 -14.63
C GLY A 114 17.90 7.66 -15.89
N LYS A 115 17.22 6.51 -15.85
CA LYS A 115 16.40 6.01 -16.97
C LYS A 115 14.93 6.13 -16.64
N VAL A 116 14.11 6.39 -17.67
CA VAL A 116 12.66 6.38 -17.54
C VAL A 116 12.18 4.94 -17.77
N VAL A 117 11.50 4.38 -16.80
CA VAL A 117 10.90 3.04 -16.87
C VAL A 117 9.42 3.13 -16.51
N THR A 118 8.64 2.18 -17.03
CA THR A 118 7.21 2.09 -16.69
C THR A 118 7.03 1.00 -15.65
N GLY A 119 6.34 1.30 -14.58
CA GLY A 119 6.10 0.33 -13.51
C GLY A 119 5.35 0.92 -12.35
N ILE A 120 5.31 0.17 -11.26
CA ILE A 120 4.64 0.61 -10.03
C ILE A 120 5.42 1.79 -9.43
N ILE A 121 4.71 2.85 -9.17
CA ILE A 121 5.21 4.01 -8.43
C ILE A 121 4.89 3.74 -6.97
N ARG A 122 5.92 3.57 -6.13
CA ARG A 122 5.75 3.30 -4.71
C ARG A 122 4.92 4.42 -4.08
N SER A 123 3.71 4.10 -3.63
CA SER A 123 2.74 5.10 -3.20
C SER A 123 1.96 4.60 -1.99
N THR A 124 1.49 5.53 -1.15
CA THR A 124 0.70 5.20 0.03
C THR A 124 -0.50 6.12 0.10
N PHE A 125 -1.65 5.52 0.38
CA PHE A 125 -2.91 6.24 0.49
C PHE A 125 -3.53 5.95 1.84
N VAL A 126 -4.12 6.98 2.44
CA VAL A 126 -4.99 6.81 3.60
C VAL A 126 -6.41 7.08 3.12
N ILE A 127 -7.29 6.11 3.32
CA ILE A 127 -8.69 6.18 2.92
C ILE A 127 -9.51 6.30 4.19
N ASP A 128 -10.39 7.28 4.27
CA ASP A 128 -11.21 7.50 5.47
C ASP A 128 -12.40 6.52 5.50
N ALA A 129 -13.16 6.56 6.59
CA ALA A 129 -14.28 5.66 6.81
C ALA A 129 -15.38 5.79 5.74
N GLU A 130 -15.41 6.90 5.01
CA GLU A 130 -16.41 7.16 3.97
C GLU A 130 -15.89 6.78 2.57
N GLY A 131 -14.69 6.23 2.47
CA GLY A 131 -14.11 5.80 1.21
C GLY A 131 -13.44 6.92 0.41
N ARG A 132 -13.15 8.05 1.05
CA ARG A 132 -12.46 9.16 0.40
C ARG A 132 -10.98 9.18 0.77
N ILE A 133 -10.17 9.70 -0.14
CA ILE A 133 -8.74 9.87 0.10
C ILE A 133 -8.53 10.93 1.19
N GLU A 134 -7.89 10.56 2.27
CA GLU A 134 -7.48 11.48 3.33
C GLU A 134 -6.05 11.96 3.10
N LEU A 135 -5.19 11.08 2.59
CA LEU A 135 -3.78 11.37 2.31
C LEU A 135 -3.36 10.57 1.10
N ALA A 136 -2.60 11.19 0.19
CA ALA A 136 -2.03 10.51 -0.97
C ALA A 136 -0.56 10.91 -1.10
N GLN A 137 0.33 9.93 -1.01
CA GLN A 137 1.77 10.15 -1.13
C GLN A 137 2.31 9.28 -2.26
N TYR A 138 2.87 9.92 -3.26
CA TYR A 138 3.47 9.26 -4.42
C TYR A 138 4.99 9.34 -4.33
N ASN A 139 5.67 8.40 -4.99
CA ASN A 139 7.14 8.35 -5.02
C ASN A 139 7.76 8.33 -3.62
N VAL A 140 7.18 7.55 -2.71
CA VAL A 140 7.70 7.44 -1.35
C VAL A 140 8.96 6.58 -1.32
N ARG A 141 9.84 6.84 -0.38
CA ARG A 141 11.02 6.04 -0.15
C ARG A 141 10.67 4.87 0.77
N ALA A 142 11.22 3.68 0.47
CA ALA A 142 10.98 2.51 1.31
C ALA A 142 11.54 2.72 2.72
N THR A 143 12.75 3.27 2.82
CA THR A 143 13.40 3.50 4.11
C THR A 143 12.85 4.75 4.78
N GLY A 144 12.37 4.61 6.01
CA GLY A 144 11.87 5.74 6.82
C GLY A 144 10.45 6.17 6.48
N HIS A 145 9.80 5.54 5.47
CA HIS A 145 8.46 5.95 5.07
C HIS A 145 7.43 5.75 6.19
N VAL A 146 7.43 4.59 6.84
CA VAL A 146 6.42 4.29 7.86
C VAL A 146 6.54 5.23 9.05
N ALA A 147 7.76 5.56 9.47
CA ALA A 147 7.99 6.52 10.56
C ALA A 147 7.44 7.90 10.18
N LYS A 148 7.70 8.35 8.95
CA LYS A 148 7.17 9.62 8.46
C LYS A 148 5.65 9.60 8.39
N LEU A 149 5.07 8.50 7.90
CA LEU A 149 3.63 8.33 7.81
C LEU A 149 2.97 8.42 9.19
N ARG A 150 3.55 7.78 10.21
CA ARG A 150 3.04 7.84 11.57
C ARG A 150 3.03 9.28 12.11
N ARG A 151 4.06 10.05 11.83
CA ARG A 151 4.11 11.48 12.20
C ARG A 151 3.05 12.27 11.44
N ASP A 152 2.92 12.05 10.13
CA ASP A 152 1.95 12.75 9.30
C ASP A 152 0.50 12.45 9.74
N LEU A 153 0.25 11.26 10.30
CA LEU A 153 -1.06 10.87 10.81
C LEU A 153 -1.28 11.27 12.28
N GLY A 154 -0.28 11.89 12.92
CA GLY A 154 -0.39 12.32 14.30
C GLY A 154 -0.31 11.18 15.32
N ILE A 155 0.17 10.01 14.93
CA ILE A 155 0.30 8.86 15.83
C ILE A 155 1.51 9.03 16.75
N ASP A 156 2.62 9.46 16.17
CA ASP A 156 3.83 9.75 16.93
C ASP A 156 3.93 11.25 17.16
N ALA A 157 4.37 11.63 18.34
CA ALA A 157 4.68 13.03 18.63
C ALA A 157 5.84 13.47 17.74
N ALA A 158 5.73 14.65 17.16
CA ALA A 158 6.77 15.21 16.33
C ALA A 158 8.05 15.48 17.14
#